data_e5fd3a94d5bc9d26bd05d3bf40eb5193
#
_entry.id   e5fd3a94d5bc9d26bd05d3bf40eb5193
#
_cell.length_a   1.000
_cell.length_b   1.000
_cell.length_c   1.000
_cell.angle_alpha   90.00
_cell.angle_beta   90.00
_cell.angle_gamma   90.00
#
_symmetry.space_group_name_H-M   'P 1'
#
loop_
_entity.id
_entity.type
_entity.pdbx_description
1 polymer ?
#
loop_
_entity_poly.entity_id
_entity_poly.type
_entity_poly.pdbx_seq_one_letter_code
_entity_poly.pdbx_strand_id
1 'polypeptide(L)'
;MRALVVSNMAASRENPGRGVFVRDQVNALARIGDVDVELFEFLPGTLSYPLAAASLRHRYAGANFDIVHAHFGLTAWPALALRGPRHAVTLHGTDVRHWRSRRLTIAALAHMDLVATASASLAAELGPVVREPVVLPCGVALERFRPIPREAARMALGLDQDTPCLLFPFDPRRVSKHFDRARELAGDVRLITLGSTAPDHVTLAINAANAVLVPSDAEGFGLAVLEALACDVPVLATPVGVHAQALAGVAGTLCAPYDRDVWAAALAPALANPDPRVQGRTRACEFSSKTMAARVASAWRSLLATGPEPA
;
A
#
# COMPACT_ATOMS: atom_id res chain seq x y z
N MET A 1 -2.67 15.42 20.15
CA MET A 1 -3.48 14.21 19.87
C MET A 1 -2.58 12.98 19.93
N ARG A 2 -2.94 12.00 20.77
CA ARG A 2 -2.17 10.76 20.95
C ARG A 2 -2.90 9.58 20.32
N ALA A 3 -2.27 8.89 19.39
CA ALA A 3 -2.87 7.81 18.62
C ALA A 3 -2.06 6.51 18.71
N LEU A 4 -2.76 5.38 18.73
CA LEU A 4 -2.16 4.06 18.59
C LEU A 4 -2.59 3.44 17.26
N VAL A 5 -1.64 3.13 16.40
CA VAL A 5 -1.88 2.35 15.19
C VAL A 5 -1.68 0.87 15.50
N VAL A 6 -2.66 0.04 15.14
CA VAL A 6 -2.64 -1.41 15.38
C VAL A 6 -2.66 -2.14 14.03
N SER A 7 -1.71 -3.04 13.80
CA SER A 7 -1.55 -3.73 12.51
C SER A 7 -1.15 -5.19 12.69
N ASN A 8 -1.73 -6.08 11.87
CA ASN A 8 -1.32 -7.49 11.77
C ASN A 8 -0.23 -7.73 10.72
N MET A 9 0.51 -6.66 10.37
CA MET A 9 1.48 -6.66 9.29
C MET A 9 2.94 -6.62 9.79
N ALA A 10 3.22 -7.17 10.97
CA ALA A 10 4.60 -7.27 11.44
C ALA A 10 5.50 -7.97 10.40
N ALA A 11 6.70 -7.44 10.21
CA ALA A 11 7.69 -8.04 9.33
C ALA A 11 8.12 -9.42 9.86
N SER A 12 8.51 -10.31 8.95
CA SER A 12 9.09 -11.61 9.28
C SER A 12 10.35 -11.85 8.44
N ARG A 13 11.15 -12.85 8.82
CA ARG A 13 12.33 -13.25 8.02
C ARG A 13 11.95 -13.63 6.59
N GLU A 14 10.79 -14.28 6.40
CA GLU A 14 10.29 -14.71 5.10
C GLU A 14 9.69 -13.56 4.29
N ASN A 15 9.22 -12.51 4.97
CA ASN A 15 8.60 -11.35 4.33
C ASN A 15 9.01 -10.04 5.04
N PRO A 16 10.23 -9.56 4.80
CA PRO A 16 10.76 -8.35 5.43
C PRO A 16 10.02 -7.08 4.98
N GLY A 17 9.40 -7.08 3.79
CA GLY A 17 8.61 -5.97 3.26
C GLY A 17 7.18 -5.89 3.80
N ARG A 18 6.72 -6.88 4.61
CA ARG A 18 5.37 -6.83 5.16
C ARG A 18 5.17 -5.59 6.03
N GLY A 19 4.06 -4.88 5.84
CA GLY A 19 3.65 -3.74 6.65
C GLY A 19 4.47 -2.45 6.45
N VAL A 20 5.40 -2.40 5.51
CA VAL A 20 6.19 -1.19 5.24
C VAL A 20 5.30 0.03 5.05
N PHE A 21 4.20 -0.08 4.32
CA PHE A 21 3.28 1.04 4.07
C PHE A 21 2.58 1.55 5.35
N VAL A 22 2.33 0.68 6.35
CA VAL A 22 1.79 1.09 7.66
C VAL A 22 2.88 1.84 8.45
N ARG A 23 4.10 1.32 8.46
CA ARG A 23 5.25 1.99 9.09
C ARG A 23 5.55 3.34 8.44
N ASP A 24 5.46 3.43 7.11
CA ASP A 24 5.58 4.70 6.37
C ASP A 24 4.49 5.70 6.78
N GLN A 25 3.26 5.24 6.98
CA GLN A 25 2.17 6.07 7.49
C GLN A 25 2.47 6.59 8.91
N VAL A 26 2.88 5.71 9.82
CA VAL A 26 3.22 6.09 11.20
C VAL A 26 4.40 7.07 11.22
N ASN A 27 5.45 6.80 10.45
CA ASN A 27 6.59 7.71 10.32
C ASN A 27 6.20 9.09 9.77
N ALA A 28 5.26 9.13 8.82
CA ALA A 28 4.78 10.38 8.26
C ALA A 28 3.87 11.15 9.25
N LEU A 29 3.03 10.44 10.01
CA LEU A 29 2.19 11.01 11.07
C LEU A 29 3.04 11.59 12.22
N ALA A 30 4.10 10.91 12.63
CA ALA A 30 5.02 11.37 13.67
C ALA A 30 5.75 12.69 13.31
N ARG A 31 5.77 13.05 12.02
CA ARG A 31 6.32 14.34 11.56
C ARG A 31 5.30 15.50 11.64
N ILE A 32 4.05 15.21 12.01
CA ILE A 32 3.03 16.24 12.23
C ILE A 32 3.12 16.68 13.69
N GLY A 33 3.46 17.94 13.93
CA GLY A 33 3.90 18.44 15.24
C GLY A 33 2.88 18.29 16.40
N ASP A 34 1.59 18.13 16.13
CA ASP A 34 0.52 17.93 17.11
C ASP A 34 0.02 16.47 17.20
N VAL A 35 0.72 15.52 16.56
CA VAL A 35 0.37 14.09 16.55
C VAL A 35 1.49 13.28 17.22
N ASP A 36 1.16 12.65 18.35
CA ASP A 36 1.98 11.62 18.99
C ASP A 36 1.40 10.27 18.60
N VAL A 37 2.17 9.44 17.84
CA VAL A 37 1.69 8.19 17.29
C VAL A 37 2.60 7.03 17.68
N GLU A 38 2.00 5.97 18.21
CA GLU A 38 2.65 4.70 18.50
C GLU A 38 2.16 3.62 17.54
N LEU A 39 3.02 2.62 17.27
CA LEU A 39 2.71 1.46 16.44
C LEU A 39 2.76 0.17 17.27
N PHE A 40 1.69 -0.60 17.21
CA PHE A 40 1.63 -1.98 17.71
C PHE A 40 1.44 -2.92 16.53
N GLU A 41 2.45 -3.77 16.26
CA GLU A 41 2.40 -4.76 15.18
C GLU A 41 2.44 -6.19 15.74
N PHE A 42 1.70 -7.08 15.07
CA PHE A 42 1.74 -8.52 15.34
C PHE A 42 1.65 -9.31 14.03
N LEU A 43 2.04 -10.59 14.06
CA LEU A 43 1.92 -11.47 12.90
C LEU A 43 0.48 -11.98 12.77
N PRO A 44 -0.07 -12.13 11.55
CA PRO A 44 -1.39 -12.69 11.35
C PRO A 44 -1.41 -14.19 11.73
N GLY A 45 -2.53 -14.63 12.27
CA GLY A 45 -2.75 -16.04 12.67
C GLY A 45 -3.98 -16.13 13.56
N THR A 46 -4.69 -17.26 13.55
CA THR A 46 -5.97 -17.41 14.28
C THR A 46 -5.83 -17.08 15.77
N LEU A 47 -4.76 -17.54 16.41
CA LEU A 47 -4.49 -17.27 17.83
C LEU A 47 -3.81 -15.92 18.07
N SER A 48 -3.27 -15.29 17.03
CA SER A 48 -2.55 -14.01 17.17
C SER A 48 -3.49 -12.85 17.55
N TYR A 49 -4.73 -12.86 17.10
CA TYR A 49 -5.68 -11.79 17.40
C TYR A 49 -6.08 -11.73 18.89
N PRO A 50 -6.51 -12.83 19.55
CA PRO A 50 -6.78 -12.78 20.99
C PRO A 50 -5.51 -12.51 21.82
N LEU A 51 -4.35 -13.02 21.40
CA LEU A 51 -3.07 -12.71 22.06
C LEU A 51 -2.70 -11.24 21.90
N ALA A 52 -2.92 -10.64 20.73
CA ALA A 52 -2.73 -9.21 20.50
C ALA A 52 -3.66 -8.37 21.39
N ALA A 53 -4.93 -8.76 21.53
CA ALA A 53 -5.87 -8.10 22.43
C ALA A 53 -5.41 -8.13 23.91
N ALA A 54 -4.95 -9.28 24.39
CA ALA A 54 -4.41 -9.40 25.73
C ALA A 54 -3.12 -8.58 25.92
N SER A 55 -2.23 -8.61 24.92
CA SER A 55 -0.98 -7.83 24.92
C SER A 55 -1.25 -6.32 24.91
N LEU A 56 -2.20 -5.84 24.09
CA LEU A 56 -2.61 -4.45 24.07
C LEU A 56 -3.11 -3.99 25.45
N ARG A 57 -4.02 -4.76 26.07
CA ARG A 57 -4.55 -4.45 27.39
C ARG A 57 -3.47 -4.39 28.45
N HIS A 58 -2.50 -5.30 28.41
CA HIS A 58 -1.40 -5.35 29.37
C HIS A 58 -0.40 -4.20 29.15
N ARG A 59 0.06 -4.04 27.90
CA ARG A 59 1.10 -3.04 27.55
C ARG A 59 0.64 -1.60 27.73
N TYR A 60 -0.63 -1.34 27.45
CA TYR A 60 -1.20 0.00 27.47
C TYR A 60 -2.20 0.20 28.62
N ALA A 61 -2.11 -0.60 29.68
CA ALA A 61 -2.88 -0.42 30.91
C ALA A 61 -2.61 0.99 31.49
N GLY A 62 -3.65 1.81 31.58
CA GLY A 62 -3.55 3.20 32.06
C GLY A 62 -3.00 4.22 31.05
N ALA A 63 -2.67 3.81 29.83
CA ALA A 63 -2.32 4.75 28.76
C ALA A 63 -3.58 5.44 28.23
N ASN A 64 -3.50 6.76 28.04
CA ASN A 64 -4.58 7.57 27.47
C ASN A 64 -4.27 7.85 25.99
N PHE A 65 -4.93 7.14 25.10
CA PHE A 65 -4.98 7.46 23.68
C PHE A 65 -6.28 8.18 23.35
N ASP A 66 -6.22 9.15 22.44
CA ASP A 66 -7.41 9.77 21.87
C ASP A 66 -8.03 8.85 20.80
N ILE A 67 -7.16 8.15 20.03
CA ILE A 67 -7.54 7.29 18.91
C ILE A 67 -6.77 5.97 18.94
N VAL A 68 -7.49 4.88 18.62
CA VAL A 68 -6.89 3.59 18.23
C VAL A 68 -7.29 3.29 16.80
N HIS A 69 -6.33 3.26 15.88
CA HIS A 69 -6.56 3.06 14.45
C HIS A 69 -6.05 1.70 13.99
N ALA A 70 -6.96 0.80 13.65
CA ALA A 70 -6.66 -0.52 13.14
C ALA A 70 -6.41 -0.49 11.61
N HIS A 71 -5.36 -1.18 11.16
CA HIS A 71 -5.17 -1.50 9.74
C HIS A 71 -5.61 -2.94 9.50
N PHE A 72 -6.49 -3.13 8.51
CA PHE A 72 -7.25 -4.35 8.18
C PHE A 72 -8.39 -4.66 9.17
N GLY A 73 -9.50 -5.16 8.61
CA GLY A 73 -10.75 -5.33 9.34
C GLY A 73 -10.67 -6.30 10.53
N LEU A 74 -9.91 -7.40 10.43
CA LEU A 74 -9.73 -8.33 11.54
C LEU A 74 -8.95 -7.71 12.70
N THR A 75 -8.08 -6.74 12.43
CA THR A 75 -7.29 -6.04 13.44
C THR A 75 -8.15 -5.10 14.30
N ALA A 76 -9.35 -4.75 13.84
CA ALA A 76 -10.33 -4.01 14.63
C ALA A 76 -10.68 -4.73 15.94
N TRP A 77 -10.79 -6.06 15.93
CA TRP A 77 -11.14 -6.82 17.14
C TRP A 77 -10.12 -6.67 18.29
N PRO A 78 -8.81 -6.88 18.11
CA PRO A 78 -7.85 -6.59 19.17
C PRO A 78 -7.80 -5.09 19.52
N ALA A 79 -8.01 -4.16 18.57
CA ALA A 79 -8.03 -2.73 18.87
C ALA A 79 -9.14 -2.35 19.87
N LEU A 80 -10.32 -2.98 19.79
CA LEU A 80 -11.42 -2.80 20.73
C LEU A 80 -11.12 -3.27 22.17
N ALA A 81 -9.99 -3.94 22.39
CA ALA A 81 -9.56 -4.31 23.74
C ALA A 81 -9.17 -3.10 24.61
N LEU A 82 -8.83 -1.97 23.98
CA LEU A 82 -8.57 -0.69 24.66
C LEU A 82 -9.87 0.11 24.71
N ARG A 83 -10.36 0.38 25.93
CA ARG A 83 -11.58 1.14 26.15
C ARG A 83 -11.25 2.62 26.39
N GLY A 84 -12.12 3.51 25.94
CA GLY A 84 -12.00 4.96 26.14
C GLY A 84 -11.62 5.74 24.87
N PRO A 85 -10.63 5.31 24.06
CA PRO A 85 -10.32 5.97 22.79
C PRO A 85 -11.44 5.85 21.76
N ARG A 86 -11.45 6.75 20.76
CA ARG A 86 -12.20 6.57 19.52
C ARG A 86 -11.53 5.48 18.68
N HIS A 87 -12.34 4.65 18.05
CA HIS A 87 -11.85 3.52 17.23
C HIS A 87 -12.02 3.80 15.75
N ALA A 88 -10.92 3.73 15.02
CA ALA A 88 -10.89 3.86 13.57
C ALA A 88 -10.37 2.57 12.92
N VAL A 89 -10.79 2.29 11.69
CA VAL A 89 -10.25 1.19 10.89
C VAL A 89 -10.06 1.63 9.45
N THR A 90 -8.92 1.25 8.84
CA THR A 90 -8.71 1.35 7.38
C THR A 90 -8.66 -0.04 6.77
N LEU A 91 -9.52 -0.27 5.77
CA LEU A 91 -9.61 -1.51 5.00
C LEU A 91 -8.70 -1.44 3.77
N HIS A 92 -8.04 -2.58 3.44
CA HIS A 92 -6.98 -2.64 2.43
C HIS A 92 -7.24 -3.63 1.28
N GLY A 93 -8.43 -4.26 1.22
CA GLY A 93 -8.88 -5.09 0.12
C GLY A 93 -9.06 -6.57 0.47
N THR A 94 -8.07 -7.27 1.01
CA THR A 94 -8.20 -8.68 1.39
C THR A 94 -9.30 -8.89 2.45
N ASP A 95 -9.45 -7.94 3.34
CA ASP A 95 -10.47 -7.86 4.39
C ASP A 95 -11.90 -7.67 3.83
N VAL A 96 -12.02 -7.12 2.62
CA VAL A 96 -13.30 -6.91 1.93
C VAL A 96 -13.61 -8.07 0.95
N ARG A 97 -12.59 -8.56 0.22
CA ARG A 97 -12.77 -9.53 -0.87
C ARG A 97 -12.82 -10.98 -0.41
N HIS A 98 -12.08 -11.34 0.65
CA HIS A 98 -12.06 -12.70 1.15
C HIS A 98 -13.28 -12.97 2.04
N TRP A 99 -14.16 -13.91 1.66
CA TRP A 99 -15.48 -14.13 2.24
C TRP A 99 -15.49 -14.37 3.77
N ARG A 100 -14.49 -15.09 4.31
CA ARG A 100 -14.41 -15.35 5.76
C ARG A 100 -14.03 -14.10 6.54
N SER A 101 -12.98 -13.40 6.11
CA SER A 101 -12.54 -12.17 6.77
C SER A 101 -13.58 -11.07 6.63
N ARG A 102 -14.27 -10.96 5.48
CA ARG A 102 -15.32 -9.97 5.23
C ARG A 102 -16.44 -10.02 6.28
N ARG A 103 -16.95 -11.23 6.62
CA ARG A 103 -18.02 -11.37 7.62
C ARG A 103 -17.58 -10.83 8.98
N LEU A 104 -16.39 -11.22 9.44
CA LEU A 104 -15.84 -10.76 10.72
C LEU A 104 -15.49 -9.28 10.69
N THR A 105 -15.00 -8.78 9.55
CA THR A 105 -14.76 -7.35 9.33
C THR A 105 -16.06 -6.56 9.48
N ILE A 106 -17.11 -6.90 8.73
CA ILE A 106 -18.40 -6.19 8.80
C ILE A 106 -18.95 -6.17 10.23
N ALA A 107 -18.86 -7.27 10.98
CA ALA A 107 -19.27 -7.31 12.37
C ALA A 107 -18.45 -6.34 13.25
N ALA A 108 -17.14 -6.20 13.00
CA ALA A 108 -16.30 -5.24 13.72
C ALA A 108 -16.63 -3.78 13.38
N LEU A 109 -17.03 -3.49 12.12
CA LEU A 109 -17.31 -2.13 11.68
C LEU A 109 -18.46 -1.47 12.47
N ALA A 110 -19.38 -2.25 13.01
CA ALA A 110 -20.46 -1.73 13.87
C ALA A 110 -19.94 -1.06 15.16
N HIS A 111 -18.72 -1.39 15.57
CA HIS A 111 -18.07 -0.88 16.79
C HIS A 111 -16.99 0.19 16.49
N MET A 112 -16.84 0.59 15.23
CA MET A 112 -15.87 1.61 14.82
C MET A 112 -16.51 2.98 14.75
N ASP A 113 -15.85 3.99 15.26
CA ASP A 113 -16.27 5.40 15.14
C ASP A 113 -15.94 5.97 13.76
N LEU A 114 -14.87 5.48 13.13
CA LEU A 114 -14.45 5.83 11.78
C LEU A 114 -14.15 4.57 10.97
N VAL A 115 -14.82 4.41 9.84
CA VAL A 115 -14.50 3.40 8.83
C VAL A 115 -13.85 4.06 7.63
N ALA A 116 -12.70 3.57 7.22
CA ALA A 116 -11.99 4.07 6.05
C ALA A 116 -11.63 2.94 5.08
N THR A 117 -11.49 3.29 3.81
CA THR A 117 -10.96 2.40 2.76
C THR A 117 -9.77 3.06 2.06
N ALA A 118 -8.83 2.24 1.58
CA ALA A 118 -7.66 2.74 0.89
C ALA A 118 -7.97 3.36 -0.48
N SER A 119 -9.13 3.04 -1.09
CA SER A 119 -9.55 3.59 -2.38
C SER A 119 -11.07 3.69 -2.48
N ALA A 120 -11.57 4.57 -3.36
CA ALA A 120 -12.99 4.69 -3.64
C ALA A 120 -13.58 3.41 -4.26
N SER A 121 -12.81 2.70 -5.10
CA SER A 121 -13.23 1.39 -5.64
C SER A 121 -13.45 0.36 -4.55
N LEU A 122 -12.59 0.36 -3.52
CA LEU A 122 -12.73 -0.54 -2.38
C LEU A 122 -13.94 -0.16 -1.50
N ALA A 123 -14.26 1.13 -1.36
CA ALA A 123 -15.48 1.59 -0.70
C ALA A 123 -16.74 1.07 -1.43
N ALA A 124 -16.74 1.15 -2.75
CA ALA A 124 -17.84 0.61 -3.57
C ALA A 124 -17.97 -0.92 -3.44
N GLU A 125 -16.84 -1.65 -3.41
CA GLU A 125 -16.83 -3.11 -3.19
C GLU A 125 -17.33 -3.51 -1.79
N LEU A 126 -17.06 -2.69 -0.77
CA LEU A 126 -17.53 -2.93 0.59
C LEU A 126 -19.07 -2.91 0.65
N GLY A 127 -19.69 -2.02 -0.13
CA GLY A 127 -21.13 -1.81 -0.13
C GLY A 127 -21.64 -1.11 1.13
N PRO A 128 -22.97 -1.10 1.35
CA PRO A 128 -23.58 -0.44 2.51
C PRO A 128 -23.08 -1.04 3.83
N VAL A 129 -22.62 -0.21 4.73
CA VAL A 129 -22.22 -0.54 6.10
C VAL A 129 -22.80 0.51 7.06
N VAL A 130 -22.72 0.26 8.36
CA VAL A 130 -23.32 1.11 9.41
C VAL A 130 -22.85 2.58 9.31
N ARG A 131 -21.59 2.80 8.91
CA ARG A 131 -21.03 4.15 8.70
C ARG A 131 -20.51 4.27 7.28
N GLU A 132 -20.78 5.40 6.63
CA GLU A 132 -20.23 5.68 5.30
C GLU A 132 -18.71 5.71 5.36
N PRO A 133 -18.00 4.90 4.51
CA PRO A 133 -16.56 4.85 4.55
C PRO A 133 -15.93 6.11 3.98
N VAL A 134 -14.97 6.70 4.70
CA VAL A 134 -14.10 7.73 4.14
C VAL A 134 -12.95 7.12 3.34
N VAL A 135 -12.50 7.79 2.30
CA VAL A 135 -11.35 7.32 1.51
C VAL A 135 -10.07 7.92 2.09
N LEU A 136 -9.24 7.05 2.68
CA LEU A 136 -7.90 7.38 3.18
C LEU A 136 -6.85 6.63 2.36
N PRO A 137 -6.37 7.23 1.24
CA PRO A 137 -5.40 6.59 0.35
C PRO A 137 -4.08 6.31 1.06
N CYS A 138 -3.43 5.21 0.70
CA CYS A 138 -2.03 4.99 1.08
C CYS A 138 -1.13 6.04 0.43
N GLY A 139 0.06 6.25 1.00
CA GLY A 139 1.03 7.20 0.46
C GLY A 139 2.35 6.54 0.08
N VAL A 140 3.01 7.08 -0.95
CA VAL A 140 4.36 6.67 -1.34
C VAL A 140 5.43 7.50 -0.61
N ALA A 141 6.45 6.83 -0.07
CA ALA A 141 7.57 7.47 0.63
C ALA A 141 8.57 8.03 -0.39
N LEU A 142 8.44 9.31 -0.77
CA LEU A 142 9.23 9.97 -1.80
C LEU A 142 10.71 10.11 -1.44
N GLU A 143 11.07 10.05 -0.17
CA GLU A 143 12.44 10.05 0.31
C GLU A 143 13.14 8.72 -0.03
N ARG A 144 12.42 7.61 0.04
CA ARG A 144 12.90 6.27 -0.32
C ARG A 144 12.79 6.03 -1.82
N PHE A 145 11.63 6.28 -2.42
CA PHE A 145 11.38 6.12 -3.85
C PHE A 145 11.71 7.40 -4.59
N ARG A 146 12.84 7.39 -5.28
CA ARG A 146 13.37 8.53 -6.02
C ARG A 146 14.14 8.05 -7.24
N PRO A 147 14.31 8.89 -8.26
CA PRO A 147 15.18 8.58 -9.38
C PRO A 147 16.62 8.32 -8.90
N ILE A 148 17.19 7.24 -9.36
CA ILE A 148 18.59 6.84 -9.21
C ILE A 148 19.10 6.56 -10.63
N PRO A 149 20.31 6.98 -11.01
CA PRO A 149 20.88 6.62 -12.29
C PRO A 149 20.82 5.09 -12.48
N ARG A 150 20.31 4.64 -13.63
CA ARG A 150 20.11 3.22 -13.90
C ARG A 150 21.40 2.42 -13.77
N GLU A 151 22.49 2.95 -14.31
CA GLU A 151 23.81 2.35 -14.20
C GLU A 151 24.17 2.05 -12.73
N ALA A 152 24.00 3.03 -11.84
CA ALA A 152 24.26 2.85 -10.40
C ALA A 152 23.34 1.79 -9.77
N ALA A 153 22.04 1.78 -10.12
CA ALA A 153 21.09 0.80 -9.61
C ALA A 153 21.43 -0.62 -10.11
N ARG A 154 21.80 -0.77 -11.38
CA ARG A 154 22.21 -2.05 -11.95
C ARG A 154 23.52 -2.55 -11.37
N MET A 155 24.51 -1.68 -11.20
CA MET A 155 25.79 -2.02 -10.56
C MET A 155 25.55 -2.55 -9.14
N ALA A 156 24.72 -1.86 -8.34
CA ALA A 156 24.40 -2.27 -6.98
C ALA A 156 23.69 -3.63 -6.89
N LEU A 157 22.96 -4.02 -7.94
CA LEU A 157 22.25 -5.31 -8.03
C LEU A 157 23.03 -6.40 -8.80
N GLY A 158 24.24 -6.11 -9.30
CA GLY A 158 25.01 -7.05 -10.12
C GLY A 158 24.31 -7.39 -11.44
N LEU A 159 23.58 -6.43 -12.03
CA LEU A 159 22.90 -6.59 -13.30
C LEU A 159 23.76 -6.10 -14.45
N ASP A 160 23.57 -6.74 -15.61
CA ASP A 160 24.19 -6.31 -16.87
C ASP A 160 23.72 -4.89 -17.25
N GLN A 161 24.64 -4.05 -17.75
CA GLN A 161 24.36 -2.64 -18.03
C GLN A 161 23.57 -2.43 -19.33
N ASP A 162 23.79 -3.28 -20.32
CA ASP A 162 23.30 -3.11 -21.69
C ASP A 162 22.03 -3.91 -21.96
N THR A 163 21.84 -5.02 -21.25
CA THR A 163 20.69 -5.91 -21.44
C THR A 163 19.41 -5.33 -20.81
N PRO A 164 18.34 -5.11 -21.58
CA PRO A 164 17.06 -4.67 -21.04
C PRO A 164 16.52 -5.61 -19.95
N CYS A 165 15.88 -5.05 -18.93
CA CYS A 165 15.18 -5.83 -17.92
C CYS A 165 13.86 -5.17 -17.53
N LEU A 166 12.89 -6.00 -17.13
CA LEU A 166 11.57 -5.61 -16.66
C LEU A 166 11.41 -5.98 -15.20
N LEU A 167 10.53 -5.28 -14.51
CA LEU A 167 10.22 -5.57 -13.11
C LEU A 167 8.74 -5.97 -12.95
N PHE A 168 8.51 -7.14 -12.34
CA PHE A 168 7.23 -7.53 -11.76
C PHE A 168 7.32 -7.30 -10.23
N PRO A 169 6.64 -6.28 -9.67
CA PRO A 169 6.91 -5.80 -8.31
C PRO A 169 6.23 -6.64 -7.21
N PHE A 170 5.97 -7.92 -7.47
CA PHE A 170 5.28 -8.81 -6.55
C PHE A 170 5.97 -10.18 -6.43
N ASP A 171 5.49 -10.98 -5.46
CA ASP A 171 5.77 -12.41 -5.39
C ASP A 171 4.99 -13.12 -6.53
N PRO A 172 5.67 -13.88 -7.40
CA PRO A 172 5.04 -14.64 -8.49
C PRO A 172 3.94 -15.61 -8.03
N ARG A 173 3.97 -16.06 -6.79
CA ARG A 173 2.96 -16.97 -6.23
C ARG A 173 1.62 -16.29 -5.94
N ARG A 174 1.53 -14.98 -6.01
CA ARG A 174 0.29 -14.22 -5.80
C ARG A 174 -0.55 -14.23 -7.06
N VAL A 175 -1.48 -15.17 -7.17
CA VAL A 175 -2.32 -15.44 -8.36
C VAL A 175 -2.99 -14.16 -8.90
N SER A 176 -3.59 -13.33 -8.04
CA SER A 176 -4.27 -12.09 -8.45
C SER A 176 -3.35 -11.02 -9.04
N LYS A 177 -2.02 -11.23 -9.04
CA LYS A 177 -1.03 -10.31 -9.61
C LYS A 177 -0.61 -10.69 -11.03
N HIS A 178 -1.00 -11.87 -11.49
CA HIS A 178 -0.78 -12.34 -12.86
C HIS A 178 0.69 -12.30 -13.33
N PHE A 179 1.52 -13.06 -12.63
CA PHE A 179 2.91 -13.26 -13.08
C PHE A 179 2.98 -13.91 -14.47
N ASP A 180 2.00 -14.75 -14.82
CA ASP A 180 1.82 -15.37 -16.14
C ASP A 180 1.78 -14.31 -17.26
N ARG A 181 0.96 -13.27 -17.11
CA ARG A 181 0.86 -12.14 -18.07
C ARG A 181 2.18 -11.36 -18.17
N ALA A 182 2.81 -11.07 -17.04
CA ALA A 182 4.11 -10.37 -17.04
C ALA A 182 5.19 -11.20 -17.72
N ARG A 183 5.20 -12.52 -17.51
CA ARG A 183 6.15 -13.45 -18.13
C ARG A 183 5.92 -13.60 -19.61
N GLU A 184 4.66 -13.70 -20.04
CA GLU A 184 4.28 -13.73 -21.46
C GLU A 184 4.76 -12.47 -22.20
N LEU A 185 4.52 -11.29 -21.59
CA LEU A 185 4.90 -10.00 -22.17
C LEU A 185 6.43 -9.83 -22.22
N ALA A 186 7.12 -10.31 -21.19
CA ALA A 186 8.59 -10.21 -21.13
C ALA A 186 9.29 -11.07 -22.20
N GLY A 187 8.72 -12.22 -22.58
CA GLY A 187 9.35 -13.14 -23.53
C GLY A 187 10.78 -13.52 -23.07
N ASP A 188 11.78 -13.20 -23.89
CA ASP A 188 13.20 -13.44 -23.59
C ASP A 188 13.86 -12.32 -22.77
N VAL A 189 13.18 -11.19 -22.56
CA VAL A 189 13.67 -10.10 -21.72
C VAL A 189 13.71 -10.55 -20.26
N ARG A 190 14.80 -10.22 -19.57
CA ARG A 190 14.96 -10.53 -18.14
C ARG A 190 13.83 -9.92 -17.32
N LEU A 191 13.07 -10.74 -16.58
CA LEU A 191 12.01 -10.32 -15.68
C LEU A 191 12.47 -10.48 -14.22
N ILE A 192 12.63 -9.35 -13.52
CA ILE A 192 12.96 -9.29 -12.10
C ILE A 192 11.65 -9.38 -11.30
N THR A 193 11.69 -10.08 -10.15
CA THR A 193 10.55 -10.18 -9.23
C THR A 193 10.94 -9.77 -7.81
N LEU A 194 10.03 -9.20 -7.04
CA LEU A 194 10.36 -8.67 -5.71
C LEU A 194 10.05 -9.63 -4.54
N GLY A 195 9.30 -10.69 -4.73
CA GLY A 195 9.00 -11.75 -3.75
C GLY A 195 9.39 -11.48 -2.28
N SER A 196 10.57 -11.96 -1.88
CA SER A 196 11.17 -11.78 -0.56
C SER A 196 12.25 -10.68 -0.53
N THR A 197 12.27 -9.78 -1.50
CA THR A 197 13.28 -8.70 -1.60
C THR A 197 13.23 -7.78 -0.38
N ALA A 198 14.40 -7.46 0.17
CA ALA A 198 14.52 -6.51 1.27
C ALA A 198 14.03 -5.11 0.83
N PRO A 199 13.32 -4.36 1.70
CA PRO A 199 12.75 -3.05 1.33
C PRO A 199 13.73 -2.07 0.70
N ASP A 200 14.99 -2.08 1.14
CA ASP A 200 16.04 -1.19 0.63
C ASP A 200 16.44 -1.49 -0.82
N HIS A 201 16.27 -2.74 -1.26
CA HIS A 201 16.56 -3.14 -2.64
C HIS A 201 15.40 -2.88 -3.60
N VAL A 202 14.19 -2.62 -3.12
CA VAL A 202 13.02 -2.37 -3.97
C VAL A 202 13.23 -1.15 -4.86
N THR A 203 13.72 -0.04 -4.30
CA THR A 203 14.01 1.19 -5.06
C THR A 203 15.09 0.97 -6.12
N LEU A 204 16.12 0.18 -5.81
CA LEU A 204 17.15 -0.18 -6.77
C LEU A 204 16.57 -1.01 -7.93
N ALA A 205 15.75 -2.03 -7.62
CA ALA A 205 15.11 -2.87 -8.63
C ALA A 205 14.20 -2.08 -9.57
N ILE A 206 13.43 -1.12 -9.03
CA ILE A 206 12.61 -0.21 -9.83
C ILE A 206 13.50 0.61 -10.78
N ASN A 207 14.53 1.27 -10.27
CA ASN A 207 15.42 2.12 -11.07
C ASN A 207 16.26 1.34 -12.08
N ALA A 208 16.56 0.07 -11.84
CA ALA A 208 17.29 -0.80 -12.76
C ALA A 208 16.44 -1.24 -13.96
N ALA A 209 15.11 -1.31 -13.81
CA ALA A 209 14.20 -1.85 -14.82
C ALA A 209 13.88 -0.84 -15.94
N ASN A 210 13.68 -1.30 -17.17
CA ASN A 210 13.20 -0.47 -18.29
C ASN A 210 11.73 -0.11 -18.14
N ALA A 211 10.94 -1.00 -17.54
CA ALA A 211 9.55 -0.74 -17.16
C ALA A 211 9.11 -1.64 -16.01
N VAL A 212 8.07 -1.20 -15.30
CA VAL A 212 7.39 -1.98 -14.26
C VAL A 212 6.07 -2.51 -14.81
N LEU A 213 5.83 -3.81 -14.65
CA LEU A 213 4.62 -4.50 -15.14
C LEU A 213 3.70 -4.84 -13.98
N VAL A 214 2.48 -4.30 -13.99
CA VAL A 214 1.46 -4.48 -12.95
C VAL A 214 0.14 -5.00 -13.55
N PRO A 215 0.11 -6.24 -14.08
CA PRO A 215 -1.05 -6.80 -14.76
C PRO A 215 -2.11 -7.39 -13.79
N SER A 216 -2.29 -6.79 -12.61
CA SER A 216 -3.13 -7.28 -11.52
C SER A 216 -4.62 -7.28 -11.88
N ASP A 217 -5.38 -8.29 -11.42
CA ASP A 217 -6.85 -8.29 -11.50
C ASP A 217 -7.47 -7.41 -10.40
N ALA A 218 -6.77 -7.25 -9.27
CA ALA A 218 -7.28 -6.46 -8.16
C ALA A 218 -6.16 -5.86 -7.30
N GLU A 219 -6.39 -4.64 -6.84
CA GLU A 219 -5.54 -3.93 -5.87
C GLU A 219 -6.38 -3.35 -4.74
N GLY A 220 -5.83 -3.33 -3.53
CA GLY A 220 -6.42 -2.54 -2.44
C GLY A 220 -6.23 -1.05 -2.68
N PHE A 221 -5.02 -0.69 -3.07
CA PHE A 221 -4.66 0.66 -3.47
C PHE A 221 -3.82 0.67 -4.76
N GLY A 222 -2.64 0.04 -4.77
CA GLY A 222 -1.75 -0.02 -5.94
C GLY A 222 -0.45 0.77 -5.76
N LEU A 223 0.21 0.64 -4.60
CA LEU A 223 1.45 1.37 -4.29
C LEU A 223 2.57 1.14 -5.31
N ALA A 224 2.68 -0.06 -5.88
CA ALA A 224 3.75 -0.38 -6.83
C ALA A 224 3.80 0.57 -8.04
N VAL A 225 2.64 1.03 -8.52
CA VAL A 225 2.56 2.03 -9.60
C VAL A 225 3.11 3.37 -9.13
N LEU A 226 2.75 3.81 -7.93
CA LEU A 226 3.22 5.08 -7.37
C LEU A 226 4.72 5.05 -7.02
N GLU A 227 5.23 3.91 -6.57
CA GLU A 227 6.65 3.68 -6.29
C GLU A 227 7.49 3.78 -7.57
N ALA A 228 7.00 3.20 -8.67
CA ALA A 228 7.63 3.31 -9.98
C ALA A 228 7.58 4.75 -10.53
N LEU A 229 6.42 5.41 -10.44
CA LEU A 229 6.28 6.82 -10.82
C LEU A 229 7.18 7.74 -9.99
N ALA A 230 7.32 7.48 -8.68
CA ALA A 230 8.21 8.24 -7.81
C ALA A 230 9.70 8.12 -8.20
N CYS A 231 10.05 7.05 -8.91
CA CYS A 231 11.37 6.79 -9.48
C CYS A 231 11.48 7.25 -10.96
N ASP A 232 10.43 7.86 -11.54
CA ASP A 232 10.35 8.24 -12.95
C ASP A 232 10.53 7.06 -13.93
N VAL A 233 10.12 5.85 -13.52
CA VAL A 233 10.23 4.63 -14.34
C VAL A 233 8.89 4.37 -15.05
N PRO A 234 8.90 4.02 -16.35
CA PRO A 234 7.71 3.64 -17.11
C PRO A 234 6.93 2.50 -16.41
N VAL A 235 5.59 2.61 -16.43
CA VAL A 235 4.69 1.61 -15.82
C VAL A 235 3.61 1.21 -16.81
N LEU A 236 3.38 -0.10 -16.93
CA LEU A 236 2.22 -0.66 -17.60
C LEU A 236 1.36 -1.35 -16.55
N ALA A 237 0.09 -0.95 -16.40
CA ALA A 237 -0.81 -1.45 -15.37
C ALA A 237 -2.23 -1.67 -15.87
N THR A 238 -2.93 -2.63 -15.28
CA THR A 238 -4.37 -2.77 -15.43
C THR A 238 -5.14 -1.69 -14.66
N PRO A 239 -6.37 -1.28 -15.06
CA PRO A 239 -7.11 -0.18 -14.44
C PRO A 239 -7.79 -0.58 -13.12
N VAL A 240 -7.00 -1.00 -12.12
CA VAL A 240 -7.48 -1.40 -10.79
C VAL A 240 -6.89 -0.53 -9.68
N GLY A 241 -7.58 -0.41 -8.55
CA GLY A 241 -7.14 0.44 -7.45
C GLY A 241 -6.99 1.92 -7.88
N VAL A 242 -5.83 2.51 -7.60
CA VAL A 242 -5.49 3.90 -7.95
C VAL A 242 -4.85 4.03 -9.34
N HIS A 243 -4.61 2.93 -10.06
CA HIS A 243 -3.76 2.92 -11.24
C HIS A 243 -4.22 3.92 -12.32
N ALA A 244 -5.52 3.92 -12.67
CA ALA A 244 -6.05 4.84 -13.67
C ALA A 244 -5.84 6.32 -13.27
N GLN A 245 -6.06 6.64 -11.99
CA GLN A 245 -5.84 7.98 -11.48
C GLN A 245 -4.35 8.33 -11.44
N ALA A 246 -3.50 7.41 -11.02
CA ALA A 246 -2.05 7.62 -10.88
C ALA A 246 -1.36 7.80 -12.23
N LEU A 247 -1.78 7.06 -13.26
CA LEU A 247 -1.15 7.07 -14.58
C LEU A 247 -1.76 8.11 -15.54
N ALA A 248 -2.87 8.76 -15.18
CA ALA A 248 -3.54 9.75 -16.03
C ALA A 248 -2.58 10.88 -16.42
N GLY A 249 -2.39 11.09 -17.73
CA GLY A 249 -1.57 12.17 -18.28
C GLY A 249 -0.05 11.97 -18.17
N VAL A 250 0.43 10.81 -17.69
CA VAL A 250 1.86 10.51 -17.63
C VAL A 250 2.27 9.81 -18.95
N ALA A 251 2.89 10.55 -19.84
CA ALA A 251 3.38 10.01 -21.12
C ALA A 251 4.42 8.90 -20.88
N GLY A 252 4.42 7.88 -21.75
CA GLY A 252 5.32 6.73 -21.63
C GLY A 252 4.86 5.67 -20.63
N THR A 253 3.62 5.78 -20.13
CA THR A 253 2.95 4.77 -19.29
C THR A 253 1.69 4.23 -19.97
N LEU A 254 1.19 3.07 -19.51
CA LEU A 254 -0.06 2.49 -19.99
C LEU A 254 -0.97 2.12 -18.81
N CYS A 255 -2.24 2.51 -18.87
CA CYS A 255 -3.29 1.99 -18.01
C CYS A 255 -4.44 1.44 -18.88
N ALA A 256 -4.45 0.13 -19.08
CA ALA A 256 -5.44 -0.56 -19.93
C ALA A 256 -5.69 -2.00 -19.44
N PRO A 257 -6.85 -2.62 -19.74
CA PRO A 257 -7.02 -4.05 -19.58
C PRO A 257 -5.86 -4.80 -20.24
N TYR A 258 -5.50 -5.97 -19.70
CA TYR A 258 -4.40 -6.72 -20.28
C TYR A 258 -4.79 -7.22 -21.68
N ASP A 259 -4.03 -6.77 -22.64
CA ASP A 259 -4.01 -7.26 -24.02
C ASP A 259 -2.53 -7.32 -24.43
N ARG A 260 -2.05 -8.47 -24.82
CA ARG A 260 -0.64 -8.73 -25.09
C ARG A 260 -0.07 -7.77 -26.15
N ASP A 261 -0.80 -7.57 -27.23
CA ASP A 261 -0.28 -6.79 -28.37
C ASP A 261 -0.28 -5.28 -28.06
N VAL A 262 -1.33 -4.79 -27.38
CA VAL A 262 -1.42 -3.42 -26.90
C VAL A 262 -0.30 -3.12 -25.90
N TRP A 263 -0.08 -4.04 -24.95
CA TRP A 263 0.97 -3.87 -23.94
C TRP A 263 2.37 -3.98 -24.53
N ALA A 264 2.59 -4.90 -25.49
CA ALA A 264 3.86 -5.02 -26.19
C ALA A 264 4.20 -3.76 -27.00
N ALA A 265 3.22 -3.20 -27.72
CA ALA A 265 3.40 -1.96 -28.44
C ALA A 265 3.77 -0.78 -27.51
N ALA A 266 3.11 -0.68 -26.35
CA ALA A 266 3.40 0.35 -25.35
C ALA A 266 4.78 0.15 -24.67
N LEU A 267 5.23 -1.09 -24.53
CA LEU A 267 6.50 -1.45 -23.90
C LEU A 267 7.71 -1.22 -24.83
N ALA A 268 7.53 -1.38 -26.14
CA ALA A 268 8.61 -1.35 -27.12
C ALA A 268 9.52 -0.10 -27.03
N PRO A 269 8.99 1.15 -26.88
CA PRO A 269 9.83 2.34 -26.72
C PRO A 269 10.72 2.29 -25.47
N ALA A 270 10.21 1.73 -24.37
CA ALA A 270 10.97 1.59 -23.13
C ALA A 270 12.09 0.55 -23.23
N LEU A 271 11.89 -0.52 -24.00
CA LEU A 271 12.94 -1.53 -24.25
C LEU A 271 14.02 -1.02 -25.23
N ALA A 272 13.65 -0.16 -26.18
CA ALA A 272 14.59 0.41 -27.14
C ALA A 272 15.47 1.53 -26.54
N ASN A 273 15.08 2.12 -25.41
CA ASN A 273 15.82 3.18 -24.76
C ASN A 273 16.71 2.59 -23.65
N PRO A 274 18.02 2.88 -23.62
CA PRO A 274 18.91 2.38 -22.57
C PRO A 274 18.57 2.92 -21.16
N ASP A 275 17.97 4.12 -21.03
CA ASP A 275 17.49 4.66 -19.75
C ASP A 275 16.11 5.37 -19.94
N PRO A 276 15.02 4.60 -20.12
CA PRO A 276 13.70 5.19 -20.29
C PRO A 276 13.23 5.83 -18.97
N ARG A 277 12.82 7.11 -19.06
CA ARG A 277 12.27 7.86 -17.94
C ARG A 277 10.98 8.55 -18.36
N VAL A 278 10.09 8.72 -17.37
CA VAL A 278 8.81 9.42 -17.50
C VAL A 278 8.74 10.58 -16.50
N GLN A 279 7.83 11.52 -16.70
CA GLN A 279 7.56 12.60 -15.73
C GLN A 279 6.59 12.12 -14.62
N GLY A 280 6.93 10.99 -13.99
CA GLY A 280 6.05 10.29 -13.05
C GLY A 280 6.07 10.90 -11.65
N ARG A 281 7.23 11.38 -11.21
CA ARG A 281 7.41 11.86 -9.83
C ARG A 281 6.50 13.03 -9.47
N THR A 282 6.23 13.94 -10.40
CA THR A 282 5.29 15.04 -10.18
C THR A 282 3.91 14.51 -9.80
N ARG A 283 3.45 13.47 -10.51
CA ARG A 283 2.17 12.80 -10.21
C ARG A 283 2.23 12.04 -8.87
N ALA A 284 3.32 11.34 -8.59
CA ALA A 284 3.51 10.61 -7.33
C ALA A 284 3.49 11.54 -6.10
N CYS A 285 3.91 12.81 -6.22
CA CYS A 285 3.87 13.81 -5.15
C CYS A 285 2.44 14.05 -4.62
N GLU A 286 1.41 13.95 -5.46
CA GLU A 286 0.01 14.08 -5.04
C GLU A 286 -0.43 12.96 -4.09
N PHE A 287 0.26 11.82 -4.17
CA PHE A 287 0.05 10.61 -3.37
C PHE A 287 1.18 10.38 -2.36
N SER A 288 1.89 11.42 -1.95
CA SER A 288 3.01 11.27 -1.00
C SER A 288 2.55 10.81 0.38
N SER A 289 3.44 10.15 1.12
CA SER A 289 3.20 9.80 2.52
C SER A 289 2.89 11.03 3.39
N LYS A 290 3.43 12.21 3.05
CA LYS A 290 3.08 13.47 3.69
C LYS A 290 1.61 13.86 3.46
N THR A 291 1.15 13.79 2.21
CA THR A 291 -0.26 14.07 1.85
C THR A 291 -1.20 13.08 2.52
N MET A 292 -0.85 11.79 2.52
CA MET A 292 -1.59 10.74 3.23
C MET A 292 -1.70 11.04 4.73
N ALA A 293 -0.58 11.32 5.40
CA ALA A 293 -0.56 11.61 6.83
C ALA A 293 -1.43 12.82 7.19
N ALA A 294 -1.41 13.88 6.38
CA ALA A 294 -2.27 15.05 6.58
C ALA A 294 -3.77 14.68 6.49
N ARG A 295 -4.16 13.82 5.53
CA ARG A 295 -5.55 13.33 5.41
C ARG A 295 -5.97 12.49 6.59
N VAL A 296 -5.13 11.56 7.04
CA VAL A 296 -5.39 10.71 8.22
C VAL A 296 -5.54 11.58 9.48
N ALA A 297 -4.61 12.50 9.73
CA ALA A 297 -4.67 13.40 10.89
C ALA A 297 -5.91 14.30 10.84
N SER A 298 -6.32 14.78 9.65
CA SER A 298 -7.55 15.56 9.47
C SER A 298 -8.80 14.73 9.82
N ALA A 299 -8.87 13.48 9.34
CA ALA A 299 -9.98 12.58 9.66
C ALA A 299 -10.05 12.29 11.16
N TRP A 300 -8.92 12.10 11.83
CA TRP A 300 -8.86 11.92 13.28
C TRP A 300 -9.32 13.15 14.05
N ARG A 301 -8.89 14.36 13.63
CA ARG A 301 -9.35 15.62 14.27
C ARG A 301 -10.86 15.81 14.10
N SER A 302 -11.40 15.53 12.91
CA SER A 302 -12.83 15.59 12.66
C SER A 302 -13.60 14.62 13.57
N LEU A 303 -13.09 13.38 13.71
CA LEU A 303 -13.68 12.38 14.58
C LEU A 303 -13.71 12.82 16.06
N LEU A 304 -12.64 13.43 16.55
CA LEU A 304 -12.56 13.93 17.94
C LEU A 304 -13.45 15.15 18.18
N ALA A 305 -13.66 15.98 17.16
CA ALA A 305 -14.51 17.17 17.26
C ALA A 305 -16.02 16.84 17.32
N THR A 306 -16.45 15.67 16.82
CA THR A 306 -17.87 15.28 16.78
C THR A 306 -18.43 14.75 18.10
N GLY A 307 -17.69 14.74 19.21
CA GLY A 307 -18.20 14.24 20.50
C GLY A 307 -18.67 12.76 20.47
N PRO A 308 -18.90 12.09 21.59
CA PRO A 308 -19.57 10.80 21.58
C PRO A 308 -21.01 10.94 21.09
N GLU A 309 -21.42 10.12 20.09
CA GLU A 309 -22.86 9.96 19.82
C GLU A 309 -23.57 9.51 21.11
N PRO A 310 -24.72 10.12 21.49
CA PRO A 310 -25.48 9.63 22.62
C PRO A 310 -25.88 8.18 22.35
N ALA A 311 -25.67 7.31 23.37
CA ALA A 311 -25.97 5.87 23.34
C ALA A 311 -27.47 5.61 23.20
#